data_4df74e4bc620b834cedf235466282d79
#
_entry.id   4df74e4bc620b834cedf235466282d79
#
_cell.length_a   1.000
_cell.length_b   1.000
_cell.length_c   1.000
_cell.angle_alpha   90.00
_cell.angle_beta   90.00
_cell.angle_gamma   90.00
#
_symmetry.space_group_name_H-M   'P 1'
#
loop_
_entity.id
_entity.type
_entity.pdbx_description
1 polymer ?
#
loop_
_entity_poly.entity_id
_entity_poly.type
_entity_poly.pdbx_seq_one_letter_code
_entity_poly.pdbx_strand_id
1 'polypeptide(L)'
;MKVTFLGTNGWYNTETGNTPCVLVDTEKYYIVFDAGDGLYKLDAYIDSDKPIYLFLSHFHAEHISGLHILSKFRFKQVLHIYGQEGTRDILKRVIAHPFTCPISALPTKLRIRELSEG
;
A
#
# COMPACT_ATOMS: atom_id res chain seq x y z
N MET A 1 -18.70 8.77 2.20
CA MET A 1 -17.36 8.59 1.60
C MET A 1 -16.42 9.65 2.13
N LYS A 2 -15.23 9.25 2.50
CA LYS A 2 -14.22 10.18 3.04
C LYS A 2 -12.88 9.96 2.33
N VAL A 3 -12.25 11.03 1.88
CA VAL A 3 -10.93 10.99 1.23
C VAL A 3 -9.91 11.56 2.21
N THR A 4 -8.84 10.80 2.45
CA THR A 4 -7.75 11.23 3.33
C THR A 4 -6.43 11.14 2.56
N PHE A 5 -5.70 12.24 2.50
CA PHE A 5 -4.40 12.30 1.87
C PHE A 5 -3.33 11.95 2.89
N LEU A 6 -2.81 10.73 2.82
CA LEU A 6 -1.74 10.28 3.71
C LEU A 6 -0.38 10.78 3.24
N GLY A 7 -0.24 11.02 1.93
CA GLY A 7 0.95 11.64 1.35
C GLY A 7 0.62 12.20 -0.02
N THR A 8 1.17 13.37 -0.33
CA THR A 8 0.92 14.06 -1.60
C THR A 8 2.20 14.54 -2.28
N ASN A 9 3.36 14.34 -1.66
CA ASN A 9 4.62 14.79 -2.23
C ASN A 9 5.07 13.92 -3.39
N GLY A 10 5.54 14.53 -4.45
CA GLY A 10 6.30 13.82 -5.46
C GLY A 10 7.74 13.64 -5.01
N TRP A 11 8.43 12.61 -5.47
CA TRP A 11 9.85 12.32 -5.29
C TRP A 11 10.29 11.98 -3.86
N TYR A 12 10.10 12.86 -2.90
CA TYR A 12 10.66 12.68 -1.56
C TYR A 12 9.81 13.33 -0.49
N ASN A 13 10.04 12.92 0.75
CA ASN A 13 9.36 13.48 1.90
C ASN A 13 9.96 14.86 2.26
N THR A 14 9.12 15.69 2.86
CA THR A 14 9.54 16.98 3.45
C THR A 14 9.10 17.00 4.91
N GLU A 15 9.42 18.07 5.62
CA GLU A 15 8.99 18.23 7.02
C GLU A 15 7.46 18.21 7.17
N THR A 16 6.75 18.62 6.12
CA THR A 16 5.29 18.77 6.16
C THR A 16 4.54 17.73 5.32
N GLY A 17 5.24 16.83 4.63
CA GLY A 17 4.56 15.88 3.76
C GLY A 17 5.34 14.62 3.43
N ASN A 18 4.60 13.59 3.06
CA ASN A 18 5.11 12.29 2.67
C ASN A 18 4.80 12.00 1.20
N THR A 19 5.51 11.04 0.61
CA THR A 19 5.28 10.61 -0.76
C THR A 19 3.94 9.89 -0.92
N PRO A 20 3.42 9.73 -2.17
CA PRO A 20 1.99 9.59 -2.42
C PRO A 20 1.32 8.38 -1.78
N CYS A 21 0.21 8.63 -1.11
CA CYS A 21 -0.71 7.61 -0.63
C CYS A 21 -2.03 8.30 -0.30
N VAL A 22 -3.12 7.84 -0.90
CA VAL A 22 -4.46 8.41 -0.69
C VAL A 22 -5.41 7.30 -0.26
N LEU A 23 -6.13 7.53 0.83
CA LEU A 23 -7.15 6.62 1.32
C LEU A 23 -8.53 7.15 0.96
N VAL A 24 -9.36 6.32 0.34
CA VAL A 24 -10.78 6.57 0.13
C VAL A 24 -11.55 5.57 0.99
N ASP A 25 -12.20 6.07 2.01
CA ASP A 25 -13.00 5.27 2.94
C ASP A 25 -14.45 5.34 2.51
N THR A 26 -14.97 4.24 1.98
CA THR A 26 -16.38 4.12 1.59
C THR A 26 -17.15 3.29 2.61
N GLU A 27 -18.44 3.23 2.46
CA GLU A 27 -19.27 2.39 3.33
C GLU A 27 -18.88 0.92 3.28
N LYS A 28 -18.44 0.44 2.11
CA LYS A 28 -18.16 -0.99 1.86
C LYS A 28 -16.68 -1.34 1.79
N TYR A 29 -15.82 -0.38 1.47
CA TYR A 29 -14.40 -0.65 1.18
C TYR A 29 -13.49 0.43 1.72
N TYR A 30 -12.23 0.02 1.96
CA TYR A 30 -11.11 0.94 2.02
C TYR A 30 -10.37 0.83 0.69
N ILE A 31 -10.22 1.95 -0.01
CA ILE A 31 -9.48 1.99 -1.27
C ILE A 31 -8.26 2.86 -1.06
N VAL A 32 -7.07 2.33 -1.36
CA VAL A 32 -5.81 3.05 -1.18
C VAL A 32 -5.14 3.20 -2.53
N PHE A 33 -4.75 4.41 -2.88
CA PHE A 33 -4.04 4.69 -4.13
C PHE A 33 -2.59 5.00 -3.83
N ASP A 34 -1.71 4.17 -4.36
CA ASP A 34 -0.26 4.18 -4.18
C ASP A 34 0.21 3.92 -2.75
N ALA A 35 1.45 3.52 -2.64
CA ALA A 35 2.06 3.09 -1.39
C ALA A 35 3.39 3.81 -1.15
N GLY A 36 3.35 5.15 -1.25
CA GLY A 36 4.49 5.97 -0.88
C GLY A 36 4.69 5.96 0.63
N ASP A 37 5.60 6.77 1.11
CA ASP A 37 5.93 6.80 2.54
C ASP A 37 4.75 7.16 3.43
N GLY A 38 3.75 7.87 2.89
CA GLY A 38 2.52 8.16 3.65
C GLY A 38 1.74 6.92 4.09
N LEU A 39 2.01 5.76 3.50
CA LEU A 39 1.29 4.52 3.82
C LEU A 39 1.35 4.15 5.30
N TYR A 40 2.43 4.48 6.00
CA TYR A 40 2.57 4.11 7.42
C TYR A 40 1.44 4.63 8.30
N LYS A 41 0.73 5.66 7.85
CA LYS A 41 -0.39 6.27 8.59
C LYS A 41 -1.68 5.48 8.46
N LEU A 42 -1.74 4.51 7.53
CA LEU A 42 -2.98 3.84 7.16
C LEU A 42 -3.67 3.17 8.34
N ASP A 43 -2.94 2.52 9.22
CA ASP A 43 -3.53 1.76 10.31
C ASP A 43 -4.29 2.62 11.32
N ALA A 44 -4.02 3.93 11.36
CA ALA A 44 -4.78 4.87 12.18
C ALA A 44 -6.21 5.08 11.67
N TYR A 45 -6.47 4.73 10.41
CA TYR A 45 -7.77 4.95 9.75
C TYR A 45 -8.55 3.66 9.50
N ILE A 46 -7.94 2.50 9.73
CA ILE A 46 -8.62 1.21 9.54
C ILE A 46 -9.23 0.79 10.86
N ASP A 47 -10.53 1.06 10.99
CA ASP A 47 -11.28 0.82 12.22
C ASP A 47 -12.37 -0.25 12.07
N SER A 48 -12.42 -0.95 10.95
CA SER A 48 -13.36 -2.04 10.71
C SER A 48 -12.68 -3.13 9.89
N ASP A 49 -13.39 -4.24 9.68
CA ASP A 49 -12.88 -5.39 8.93
C ASP A 49 -13.34 -5.44 7.47
N LYS A 50 -13.90 -4.34 6.95
CA LYS A 50 -14.25 -4.29 5.53
C LYS A 50 -12.99 -4.35 4.66
N PRO A 51 -13.11 -4.86 3.42
CA PRO A 51 -11.95 -5.12 2.56
C PRO A 51 -11.09 -3.89 2.29
N ILE A 52 -9.77 -4.10 2.21
CA ILE A 52 -8.78 -3.08 1.85
C ILE A 52 -8.22 -3.41 0.48
N TYR A 53 -8.36 -2.47 -0.45
CA TYR A 53 -7.85 -2.59 -1.81
C TYR A 53 -6.82 -1.50 -2.07
N LEU A 54 -5.58 -1.90 -2.30
CA LEU A 54 -4.47 -1.00 -2.61
C LEU A 54 -4.14 -1.10 -4.10
N PHE A 55 -4.18 0.03 -4.79
CA PHE A 55 -3.87 0.11 -6.21
C PHE A 55 -2.57 0.85 -6.43
N LEU A 56 -1.61 0.21 -7.11
CA LEU A 56 -0.33 0.81 -7.45
C LEU A 56 -0.39 1.38 -8.87
N SER A 57 -0.09 2.66 -9.02
CA SER A 57 -0.11 3.30 -10.34
C SER A 57 1.11 2.91 -11.17
N HIS A 58 2.28 2.87 -10.56
CA HIS A 58 3.54 2.47 -11.19
C HIS A 58 4.58 2.17 -10.11
N PHE A 59 5.81 1.85 -10.51
CA PHE A 59 6.82 1.33 -9.58
C PHE A 59 7.97 2.30 -9.27
N HIS A 60 7.80 3.59 -9.54
CA HIS A 60 8.78 4.56 -9.07
C HIS A 60 8.90 4.45 -7.55
N ALA A 61 10.12 4.60 -7.04
CA ALA A 61 10.41 4.32 -5.63
C ALA A 61 9.49 5.06 -4.66
N GLU A 62 9.15 6.32 -4.95
CA GLU A 62 8.30 7.14 -4.07
C GLU A 62 6.84 6.68 -4.05
N HIS A 63 6.42 5.81 -4.99
CA HIS A 63 5.07 5.25 -5.03
C HIS A 63 4.98 3.85 -4.40
N ILE A 64 6.11 3.24 -4.08
CA ILE A 64 6.15 1.90 -3.46
C ILE A 64 6.99 1.85 -2.18
N SER A 65 7.64 2.95 -1.81
CA SER A 65 8.55 2.97 -0.66
C SER A 65 7.86 2.61 0.66
N GLY A 66 6.58 2.90 0.80
CA GLY A 66 5.83 2.55 2.01
C GLY A 66 5.65 1.05 2.20
N LEU A 67 5.84 0.25 1.17
CA LEU A 67 5.70 -1.20 1.29
C LEU A 67 6.75 -1.84 2.21
N HIS A 68 7.85 -1.14 2.47
CA HIS A 68 8.89 -1.67 3.37
C HIS A 68 8.43 -1.78 4.82
N ILE A 69 7.38 -1.07 5.21
CA ILE A 69 6.88 -1.07 6.60
C ILE A 69 5.63 -1.93 6.79
N LEU A 70 5.30 -2.79 5.84
CA LEU A 70 4.08 -3.61 5.93
C LEU A 70 4.05 -4.48 7.19
N SER A 71 5.20 -4.80 7.78
CA SER A 71 5.27 -5.55 9.02
C SER A 71 4.64 -4.80 10.22
N LYS A 72 4.45 -3.48 10.10
CA LYS A 72 3.76 -2.68 11.10
C LYS A 72 2.27 -3.01 11.17
N PHE A 73 1.68 -3.38 10.03
CA PHE A 73 0.24 -3.58 9.92
C PHE A 73 -0.16 -4.97 10.43
N ARG A 74 -1.27 -5.02 11.19
CA ARG A 74 -1.84 -6.25 11.73
C ARG A 74 -3.34 -6.28 11.48
N PHE A 75 -3.72 -6.09 10.22
CA PHE A 75 -5.12 -6.09 9.84
C PHE A 75 -5.69 -7.50 9.89
N LYS A 76 -6.94 -7.63 10.35
CA LYS A 76 -7.66 -8.90 10.36
C LYS A 76 -8.03 -9.32 8.95
N GLN A 77 -8.40 -8.35 8.11
CA GLN A 77 -8.75 -8.59 6.72
C GLN A 77 -7.50 -8.68 5.85
N VAL A 78 -7.67 -9.31 4.70
CA VAL A 78 -6.61 -9.39 3.69
C VAL A 78 -6.34 -8.01 3.10
N LEU A 79 -5.09 -7.68 2.88
CA LEU A 79 -4.70 -6.50 2.12
C LEU A 79 -4.55 -6.94 0.65
N HIS A 80 -5.49 -6.52 -0.18
CA HIS A 80 -5.46 -6.81 -1.62
C HIS A 80 -4.64 -5.74 -2.33
N ILE A 81 -3.61 -6.16 -3.07
CA ILE A 81 -2.77 -5.24 -3.84
C ILE A 81 -2.97 -5.49 -5.32
N TYR A 82 -3.32 -4.44 -6.04
CA TYR A 82 -3.53 -4.47 -7.49
C TYR A 82 -2.52 -3.59 -8.17
N GLY A 83 -1.95 -4.09 -9.26
CA GLY A 83 -1.03 -3.33 -10.08
C GLY A 83 -1.02 -3.83 -11.51
N GLN A 84 -0.25 -3.19 -12.35
CA GLN A 84 -0.10 -3.60 -13.73
C GLN A 84 0.62 -4.94 -13.84
N GLU A 85 0.69 -5.47 -15.05
CA GLU A 85 1.43 -6.69 -15.34
C GLU A 85 2.87 -6.57 -14.83
N GLY A 86 3.36 -7.61 -14.17
CA GLY A 86 4.68 -7.63 -13.54
C GLY A 86 4.71 -7.29 -12.06
N THR A 87 3.59 -6.81 -11.51
CA THR A 87 3.52 -6.39 -10.10
C THR A 87 3.93 -7.51 -9.14
N ARG A 88 3.46 -8.73 -9.37
CA ARG A 88 3.76 -9.85 -8.47
C ARG A 88 5.27 -10.10 -8.36
N ASP A 89 5.97 -10.13 -9.47
CA ASP A 89 7.41 -10.34 -9.47
C ASP A 89 8.16 -9.19 -8.83
N ILE A 90 7.76 -7.96 -9.12
CA ILE A 90 8.38 -6.77 -8.53
C ILE A 90 8.22 -6.76 -7.02
N LEU A 91 7.01 -6.99 -6.54
CA LEU A 91 6.75 -6.98 -5.08
C LEU A 91 7.48 -8.09 -4.36
N LYS A 92 7.61 -9.27 -4.98
CA LYS A 92 8.40 -10.36 -4.39
C LYS A 92 9.87 -10.01 -4.25
N ARG A 93 10.39 -9.13 -5.09
CA ARG A 93 11.79 -8.69 -5.03
C ARG A 93 12.00 -7.58 -3.99
N VAL A 94 11.07 -6.62 -3.91
CA VAL A 94 11.24 -5.47 -3.02
C VAL A 94 10.77 -5.76 -1.60
N ILE A 95 9.76 -6.62 -1.41
CA ILE A 95 9.32 -7.05 -0.08
C ILE A 95 10.05 -8.35 0.26
N ALA A 96 11.33 -8.23 0.45
CA ALA A 96 12.22 -9.37 0.67
C ALA A 96 13.54 -8.91 1.27
N HIS A 97 14.30 -9.85 1.82
CA HIS A 97 15.67 -9.58 2.26
C HIS A 97 16.53 -9.21 1.04
N PRO A 98 17.48 -8.29 1.16
CA PRO A 98 17.88 -7.59 2.39
C PRO A 98 17.09 -6.31 2.69
N PHE A 99 16.06 -5.97 1.90
CA PHE A 99 15.38 -4.68 1.97
C PHE A 99 14.38 -4.57 3.12
N THR A 100 13.67 -5.64 3.39
CA THR A 100 12.68 -5.72 4.47
C THR A 100 12.34 -7.19 4.73
N CYS A 101 11.40 -7.47 5.63
CA CYS A 101 10.98 -8.84 5.86
C CYS A 101 10.18 -9.37 4.67
N PRO A 102 10.26 -10.67 4.37
CA PRO A 102 9.56 -11.25 3.21
C PRO A 102 8.05 -11.28 3.44
N ILE A 103 7.30 -11.35 2.33
CA ILE A 103 5.84 -11.39 2.35
C ILE A 103 5.32 -12.48 3.28
N SER A 104 5.96 -13.64 3.27
CA SER A 104 5.53 -14.79 4.09
C SER A 104 5.62 -14.55 5.60
N ALA A 105 6.39 -13.55 6.02
CA ALA A 105 6.58 -13.22 7.44
C ALA A 105 5.69 -12.06 7.91
N LEU A 106 4.87 -11.48 7.03
CA LEU A 106 4.03 -10.34 7.39
C LEU A 106 2.85 -10.77 8.26
N PRO A 107 2.50 -9.98 9.30
CA PRO A 107 1.33 -10.27 10.13
C PRO A 107 0.01 -10.20 9.36
N THR A 108 -0.10 -9.26 8.42
CA THR A 108 -1.28 -9.11 7.57
C THR A 108 -1.11 -9.96 6.32
N LYS A 109 -2.14 -10.73 5.98
CA LYS A 109 -2.13 -11.54 4.77
C LYS A 109 -2.27 -10.64 3.54
N LEU A 110 -1.35 -10.79 2.57
CA LEU A 110 -1.41 -10.08 1.30
C LEU A 110 -1.95 -10.98 0.20
N ARG A 111 -2.67 -10.35 -0.74
CA ARG A 111 -3.07 -11.00 -1.99
C ARG A 111 -2.76 -10.05 -3.12
N ILE A 112 -1.83 -10.44 -4.00
CA ILE A 112 -1.35 -9.60 -5.10
C ILE A 112 -2.02 -10.05 -6.38
N ARG A 113 -2.64 -9.10 -7.10
CA ARG A 113 -3.31 -9.36 -8.37
C ARG A 113 -2.83 -8.38 -9.42
N GLU A 114 -2.70 -8.87 -10.65
CA GLU A 114 -2.27 -8.04 -11.77
C GLU A 114 -3.47 -7.69 -12.62
N LEU A 115 -3.56 -6.42 -13.01
CA LEU A 115 -4.61 -5.91 -13.88
C LEU A 115 -4.08 -5.92 -15.31
N SER A 116 -4.88 -6.38 -16.23
CA SER A 116 -4.54 -6.37 -17.66
C SER A 116 -5.51 -5.46 -18.40
N GLU A 117 -5.02 -4.85 -19.48
CA GLU A 117 -5.86 -4.11 -20.40
C GLU A 117 -6.75 -5.10 -21.16
N GLY A 118 -7.97 -4.75 -21.29
CA GLY A 118 -8.90 -5.58 -22.03
C GLY A 118 -10.19 -5.77 -21.40
#